data_d973b291b408bd174736a7137b327dd2
#
_entry.id   d973b291b408bd174736a7137b327dd2
#
_cell.length_a   1.000
_cell.length_b   1.000
_cell.length_c   1.000
_cell.angle_alpha   90.00
_cell.angle_beta   90.00
_cell.angle_gamma   90.00
#
_symmetry.space_group_name_H-M   'P 1'
#
loop_
_entity.id
_entity.type
_entity.pdbx_description
1 polymer ?
#
loop_
_entity_poly.entity_id
_entity_poly.type
_entity_poly.pdbx_seq_one_letter_code
_entity_poly.pdbx_strand_id
1 'polypeptide(L)'
;SKGEGLGNKFLSHIREVDAIVHLLRCFDAKDIQNVNKTVDPVRDLEIIETELMLADIESLEKRLDKKKKVKSDNDDLDSLLSKAYDILKNGDSINHLREDYDEKTIKISNLLSLKPKIIVCNTDENSVASGNNYTKNIVQKFKNEERVLISAEIEQQINELNSVDAKEFMSEIGLTETGLD
;
A
#
# COMPACT_ATOMS: atom_id res chain seq x y z
N SER A 1 2.37 1.70 25.19
CA SER A 1 3.36 0.75 24.71
C SER A 1 4.07 1.34 23.50
N LYS A 2 5.35 1.67 23.66
CA LYS A 2 6.17 2.16 22.57
C LYS A 2 6.57 0.98 21.67
N GLY A 3 6.11 0.98 20.39
CA GLY A 3 6.99 0.62 19.32
C GLY A 3 7.14 -0.85 18.98
N GLU A 4 6.06 -1.58 18.71
CA GLU A 4 6.11 -2.81 17.90
C GLU A 4 5.59 -2.56 16.46
N GLY A 5 5.32 -1.29 16.11
CA GLY A 5 4.96 -0.88 14.78
C GLY A 5 6.17 -0.66 13.86
N LEU A 6 5.91 -0.29 12.63
CA LEU A 6 6.92 0.11 11.65
C LEU A 6 7.82 1.19 12.27
N GLY A 7 9.09 0.88 12.50
CA GLY A 7 10.00 1.78 13.19
C GLY A 7 10.07 3.16 12.52
N ASN A 8 10.32 4.23 13.28
CA ASN A 8 10.41 5.61 12.80
C ASN A 8 11.32 5.77 11.57
N LYS A 9 12.35 4.93 11.43
CA LYS A 9 13.25 4.91 10.27
C LYS A 9 12.53 4.44 9.00
N PHE A 10 11.67 3.44 9.11
CA PHE A 10 10.86 2.95 7.98
C PHE A 10 9.87 4.02 7.53
N LEU A 11 9.14 4.65 8.45
CA LEU A 11 8.22 5.75 8.14
C LEU A 11 8.92 6.94 7.50
N SER A 12 10.19 7.25 7.87
CA SER A 12 10.95 8.31 7.22
C SER A 12 11.24 7.99 5.76
N HIS A 13 11.58 6.75 5.43
CA HIS A 13 11.76 6.33 4.04
C HIS A 13 10.47 6.39 3.22
N ILE A 14 9.32 6.00 3.82
CA ILE A 14 8.03 6.14 3.15
C ILE A 14 7.70 7.61 2.87
N ARG A 15 8.13 8.55 3.69
CA ARG A 15 7.93 9.99 3.42
C ARG A 15 8.68 10.48 2.17
N GLU A 16 9.78 9.87 1.82
CA GLU A 16 10.66 10.28 0.71
C GLU A 16 10.23 9.74 -0.66
N VAL A 17 9.38 8.69 -0.72
CA VAL A 17 8.94 8.09 -1.97
C VAL A 17 7.65 8.73 -2.50
N ASP A 18 7.41 8.64 -3.80
CA ASP A 18 6.20 9.19 -4.45
C ASP A 18 5.01 8.22 -4.43
N ALA A 19 5.25 6.90 -4.32
CA ALA A 19 4.22 5.86 -4.29
C ALA A 19 4.62 4.70 -3.37
N ILE A 20 3.64 3.90 -2.96
CA ILE A 20 3.83 2.74 -2.07
C ILE A 20 3.37 1.48 -2.78
N VAL A 21 4.19 0.44 -2.75
CA VAL A 21 3.83 -0.91 -3.19
C VAL A 21 3.67 -1.78 -1.95
N HIS A 22 2.45 -2.27 -1.71
CA HIS A 22 2.16 -3.24 -0.65
C HIS A 22 2.31 -4.66 -1.20
N LEU A 23 3.46 -5.28 -0.98
CA LEU A 23 3.69 -6.66 -1.35
C LEU A 23 3.14 -7.60 -0.26
N LEU A 24 2.08 -8.33 -0.60
CA LEU A 24 1.38 -9.22 0.31
C LEU A 24 1.64 -10.69 -0.04
N ARG A 25 1.94 -11.48 0.97
CA ARG A 25 2.03 -12.92 0.82
C ARG A 25 0.63 -13.55 0.78
N CYS A 26 0.24 -14.09 -0.38
CA CYS A 26 -1.04 -14.71 -0.64
C CYS A 26 -0.90 -16.22 -0.96
N PHE A 27 0.00 -16.93 -0.28
CA PHE A 27 0.24 -18.38 -0.44
C PHE A 27 0.73 -19.03 0.84
N ASP A 28 0.49 -20.32 0.99
CA ASP A 28 1.02 -21.14 2.08
C ASP A 28 2.36 -21.75 1.67
N ALA A 29 3.37 -21.63 2.52
CA ALA A 29 4.64 -22.33 2.37
C ALA A 29 5.12 -22.82 3.73
N LYS A 30 5.41 -24.12 3.82
CA LYS A 30 5.82 -24.76 5.08
C LYS A 30 7.20 -24.30 5.55
N ASP A 31 8.05 -23.90 4.58
CA ASP A 31 9.47 -23.58 4.83
C ASP A 31 9.72 -22.08 5.05
N ILE A 32 8.73 -21.23 4.87
CA ILE A 32 8.86 -19.78 5.07
C ILE A 32 8.30 -19.42 6.44
N GLN A 33 9.20 -19.00 7.34
CA GLN A 33 8.80 -18.51 8.66
C GLN A 33 7.91 -17.26 8.51
N ASN A 34 6.73 -17.30 9.12
CA ASN A 34 5.88 -16.15 9.26
C ASN A 34 5.96 -15.62 10.69
N VAL A 35 6.08 -14.32 10.86
CA VAL A 35 6.10 -13.66 12.18
C VAL A 35 4.80 -13.99 12.95
N ASN A 36 3.70 -14.11 12.22
CA ASN A 36 2.38 -14.45 12.76
C ASN A 36 1.97 -15.84 12.32
N LYS A 37 2.51 -16.90 12.78
CA LYS A 37 2.19 -18.34 12.57
C LYS A 37 1.14 -18.71 11.48
N THR A 38 0.31 -17.80 11.02
CA THR A 38 -0.71 -17.91 9.96
C THR A 38 -0.52 -16.81 8.91
N VAL A 39 -0.79 -17.15 7.64
CA VAL A 39 -0.82 -16.18 6.54
C VAL A 39 -2.15 -15.45 6.57
N ASP A 40 -2.13 -14.13 6.75
CA ASP A 40 -3.31 -13.28 6.73
C ASP A 40 -3.00 -11.93 6.06
N PRO A 41 -3.03 -11.87 4.73
CA PRO A 41 -2.67 -10.67 3.98
C PRO A 41 -3.61 -9.48 4.23
N VAL A 42 -4.87 -9.73 4.59
CA VAL A 42 -5.82 -8.66 4.95
C VAL A 42 -5.36 -7.98 6.23
N ARG A 43 -5.09 -8.77 7.26
CA ARG A 43 -4.61 -8.27 8.55
C ARG A 43 -3.26 -7.56 8.42
N ASP A 44 -2.35 -8.13 7.63
CA ASP A 44 -1.02 -7.54 7.42
C ASP A 44 -1.14 -6.15 6.77
N LEU A 45 -2.01 -6.00 5.77
CA LEU A 45 -2.27 -4.71 5.14
C LEU A 45 -2.96 -3.73 6.09
N GLU A 46 -3.98 -4.17 6.85
CA GLU A 46 -4.66 -3.32 7.84
C GLU A 46 -3.72 -2.77 8.92
N ILE A 47 -2.75 -3.58 9.36
CA ILE A 47 -1.72 -3.14 10.32
C ILE A 47 -0.90 -2.00 9.72
N ILE A 48 -0.40 -2.16 8.50
CA ILE A 48 0.41 -1.14 7.83
C ILE A 48 -0.39 0.14 7.60
N GLU A 49 -1.61 0.03 7.08
CA GLU A 49 -2.49 1.19 6.87
C GLU A 49 -2.75 1.94 8.19
N THR A 50 -2.99 1.21 9.28
CA THR A 50 -3.18 1.80 10.60
C THR A 50 -1.93 2.55 11.08
N GLU A 51 -0.74 2.00 10.89
CA GLU A 51 0.52 2.66 11.27
C GLU A 51 0.76 3.94 10.44
N LEU A 52 0.43 3.92 9.13
CA LEU A 52 0.51 5.13 8.29
C LEU A 52 -0.46 6.21 8.78
N MET A 53 -1.69 5.83 9.11
CA MET A 53 -2.71 6.75 9.66
C MET A 53 -2.26 7.35 11.00
N LEU A 54 -1.73 6.55 11.90
CA LEU A 54 -1.23 7.03 13.21
C LEU A 54 -0.05 7.99 13.05
N ALA A 55 0.87 7.70 12.12
CA ALA A 55 1.99 8.59 11.80
C ALA A 55 1.52 9.93 11.20
N ASP A 56 0.45 9.92 10.40
CA ASP A 56 -0.15 11.13 9.88
C ASP A 56 -0.85 11.93 10.97
N ILE A 57 -1.62 11.30 11.86
CA ILE A 57 -2.26 11.98 13.00
C ILE A 57 -1.20 12.69 13.85
N GLU A 58 -0.11 12.01 14.22
CA GLU A 58 0.96 12.62 15.01
C GLU A 58 1.61 13.81 14.28
N SER A 59 1.81 13.71 12.98
CA SER A 59 2.36 14.79 12.15
C SER A 59 1.40 15.97 12.09
N LEU A 60 0.11 15.71 11.88
CA LEU A 60 -0.95 16.71 11.80
C LEU A 60 -1.15 17.46 13.13
N GLU A 61 -1.14 16.78 14.26
CA GLU A 61 -1.21 17.40 15.59
C GLU A 61 -0.10 18.45 15.77
N LYS A 62 1.14 18.07 15.47
CA LYS A 62 2.29 18.98 15.57
C LYS A 62 2.17 20.19 14.64
N ARG A 63 1.64 20.00 13.43
CA ARG A 63 1.49 21.06 12.41
C ARG A 63 0.36 22.01 12.77
N LEU A 64 -0.80 21.48 13.16
CA LEU A 64 -1.97 22.29 13.54
C LEU A 64 -1.73 23.11 14.81
N ASP A 65 -0.98 22.57 15.79
CA ASP A 65 -0.60 23.33 16.99
C ASP A 65 0.40 24.47 16.69
N LYS A 66 1.32 24.26 15.75
CA LYS A 66 2.21 25.34 15.27
C LYS A 66 1.43 26.41 14.52
N LYS A 67 0.45 26.03 13.72
CA LYS A 67 -0.39 26.93 12.93
C LYS A 67 -1.22 27.87 13.79
N LYS A 68 -1.71 27.45 14.94
CA LYS A 68 -2.42 28.36 15.89
C LYS A 68 -1.56 29.59 16.27
N LYS A 69 -0.24 29.52 16.05
CA LYS A 69 0.71 30.58 16.38
C LYS A 69 1.18 31.42 15.18
N VAL A 70 1.00 30.92 13.96
CA VAL A 70 1.48 31.56 12.72
C VAL A 70 0.44 31.37 11.62
N LYS A 71 -0.05 32.46 11.00
CA LYS A 71 -0.91 32.37 9.82
C LYS A 71 -0.14 31.75 8.65
N SER A 72 -0.78 30.82 7.94
CA SER A 72 -0.28 30.23 6.69
C SER A 72 -0.81 31.06 5.51
N ASP A 73 -0.03 31.10 4.42
CA ASP A 73 -0.43 31.76 3.17
C ASP A 73 -1.06 30.77 2.16
N ASN A 74 -1.36 29.52 2.57
CA ASN A 74 -1.93 28.49 1.69
C ASN A 74 -3.21 27.90 2.30
N ASP A 75 -4.35 28.50 1.94
CA ASP A 75 -5.66 28.14 2.47
C ASP A 75 -6.07 26.70 2.08
N ASP A 76 -5.73 26.23 0.88
CA ASP A 76 -6.08 24.87 0.42
C ASP A 76 -5.31 23.79 1.21
N LEU A 77 -4.01 23.99 1.42
CA LEU A 77 -3.23 23.08 2.25
C LEU A 77 -3.78 23.04 3.68
N ASP A 78 -4.12 24.19 4.22
CA ASP A 78 -4.66 24.31 5.58
C ASP A 78 -6.00 23.63 5.73
N SER A 79 -6.87 23.75 4.72
CA SER A 79 -8.16 23.06 4.65
C SER A 79 -7.95 21.55 4.57
N LEU A 80 -7.06 21.08 3.69
CA LEU A 80 -6.71 19.65 3.56
C LEU A 80 -6.23 19.09 4.90
N LEU A 81 -5.26 19.74 5.56
CA LEU A 81 -4.68 19.22 6.80
C LEU A 81 -5.72 19.14 7.93
N SER A 82 -6.62 20.14 8.05
CA SER A 82 -7.68 20.12 9.06
C SER A 82 -8.68 19.00 8.80
N LYS A 83 -9.18 18.88 7.56
CA LYS A 83 -10.11 17.80 7.18
C LYS A 83 -9.49 16.42 7.37
N ALA A 84 -8.24 16.24 6.92
CA ALA A 84 -7.53 14.97 7.08
C ALA A 84 -7.42 14.58 8.56
N TYR A 85 -7.08 15.52 9.43
CA TYR A 85 -6.98 15.25 10.86
C TYR A 85 -8.30 14.79 11.47
N ASP A 86 -9.40 15.47 11.17
CA ASP A 86 -10.72 15.12 11.70
C ASP A 86 -11.18 13.74 11.23
N ILE A 87 -10.94 13.41 9.95
CA ILE A 87 -11.32 12.11 9.39
C ILE A 87 -10.46 10.98 9.98
N LEU A 88 -9.13 11.15 10.01
CA LEU A 88 -8.22 10.16 10.55
C LEU A 88 -8.45 9.87 12.04
N LYS A 89 -8.79 10.90 12.83
CA LYS A 89 -9.13 10.71 14.25
C LYS A 89 -10.37 9.86 14.48
N ASN A 90 -11.29 9.84 13.53
CA ASN A 90 -12.46 8.95 13.56
C ASN A 90 -12.13 7.53 13.08
N GLY A 91 -10.91 7.27 12.63
CA GLY A 91 -10.48 5.98 12.11
C GLY A 91 -10.83 5.75 10.64
N ASP A 92 -11.26 6.80 9.92
CA ASP A 92 -11.70 6.72 8.53
C ASP A 92 -10.54 7.02 7.55
N SER A 93 -10.62 6.46 6.34
CA SER A 93 -9.66 6.71 5.26
C SER A 93 -9.84 8.09 4.65
N ILE A 94 -8.70 8.74 4.33
CA ILE A 94 -8.66 10.05 3.66
C ILE A 94 -8.42 9.97 2.16
N ASN A 95 -8.42 8.79 1.55
CA ASN A 95 -8.11 8.61 0.11
C ASN A 95 -9.00 9.47 -0.80
N HIS A 96 -10.27 9.64 -0.46
CA HIS A 96 -11.23 10.47 -1.22
C HIS A 96 -10.81 11.95 -1.30
N LEU A 97 -10.03 12.47 -0.35
CA LEU A 97 -9.53 13.84 -0.40
C LEU A 97 -8.59 14.10 -1.60
N ARG A 98 -8.07 13.05 -2.25
CA ARG A 98 -7.28 13.21 -3.47
C ARG A 98 -8.09 13.78 -4.65
N GLU A 99 -9.40 13.59 -4.65
CA GLU A 99 -10.31 14.12 -5.66
C GLU A 99 -10.71 15.58 -5.38
N ASP A 100 -10.62 16.01 -4.12
CA ASP A 100 -11.04 17.36 -3.67
C ASP A 100 -9.93 18.40 -3.81
N TYR A 101 -8.67 17.99 -3.95
CA TYR A 101 -7.50 18.89 -3.96
C TYR A 101 -6.57 18.60 -5.12
N ASP A 102 -5.88 19.63 -5.62
CA ASP A 102 -4.89 19.48 -6.67
C ASP A 102 -3.67 18.66 -6.23
N GLU A 103 -3.01 18.04 -7.20
CA GLU A 103 -1.87 17.14 -6.96
C GLU A 103 -0.72 17.82 -6.21
N LYS A 104 -0.50 19.12 -6.46
CA LYS A 104 0.55 19.89 -5.79
C LYS A 104 0.24 20.04 -4.30
N THR A 105 -1.01 20.36 -3.94
CA THR A 105 -1.46 20.46 -2.54
C THR A 105 -1.37 19.10 -1.83
N ILE A 106 -1.81 18.02 -2.50
CA ILE A 106 -1.64 16.64 -1.99
C ILE A 106 -0.16 16.32 -1.73
N LYS A 107 0.72 16.59 -2.68
CA LYS A 107 2.16 16.30 -2.56
C LYS A 107 2.82 17.14 -1.44
N ILE A 108 2.49 18.43 -1.34
CA ILE A 108 3.01 19.32 -0.28
C ILE A 108 2.49 18.91 1.11
N SER A 109 1.29 18.34 1.20
CA SER A 109 0.74 17.85 2.46
C SER A 109 1.66 16.83 3.13
N ASN A 110 2.37 16.05 2.33
CA ASN A 110 3.25 14.96 2.75
C ASN A 110 2.60 13.98 3.73
N LEU A 111 1.28 13.74 3.54
CA LEU A 111 0.52 12.72 4.27
C LEU A 111 0.78 11.35 3.66
N LEU A 112 1.15 10.39 4.50
CA LEU A 112 1.49 9.03 4.08
C LEU A 112 0.26 8.30 3.53
N SER A 113 -0.89 8.50 4.17
CA SER A 113 -2.16 7.88 3.78
C SER A 113 -2.72 8.42 2.46
N LEU A 114 -2.22 9.58 1.96
CA LEU A 114 -2.59 10.13 0.65
C LEU A 114 -1.63 9.74 -0.48
N LYS A 115 -0.54 9.02 -0.20
CA LYS A 115 0.36 8.58 -1.27
C LYS A 115 -0.36 7.57 -2.19
N PRO A 116 -0.07 7.61 -3.51
CA PRO A 116 -0.53 6.56 -4.41
C PRO A 116 -0.07 5.19 -3.92
N LYS A 117 -0.96 4.20 -3.99
CA LYS A 117 -0.70 2.83 -3.49
C LYS A 117 -1.13 1.81 -4.51
N ILE A 118 -0.40 0.70 -4.61
CA ILE A 118 -0.79 -0.49 -5.33
C ILE A 118 -0.59 -1.72 -4.43
N ILE A 119 -1.56 -2.62 -4.45
CA ILE A 119 -1.48 -3.89 -3.72
C ILE A 119 -0.94 -4.96 -4.68
N VAL A 120 0.20 -5.55 -4.34
CA VAL A 120 0.79 -6.67 -5.08
C VAL A 120 0.55 -7.96 -4.29
N CYS A 121 -0.33 -8.81 -4.79
CA CYS A 121 -0.63 -10.11 -4.22
C CYS A 121 0.33 -11.16 -4.77
N ASN A 122 1.36 -11.51 -4.01
CA ASN A 122 2.28 -12.58 -4.37
C ASN A 122 1.64 -13.94 -4.04
N THR A 123 1.34 -14.72 -5.07
CA THR A 123 0.66 -16.04 -5.00
C THR A 123 1.62 -17.17 -5.31
N ASP A 124 1.15 -18.40 -5.10
CA ASP A 124 1.78 -19.58 -5.66
C ASP A 124 1.56 -19.68 -7.20
N GLU A 125 2.34 -20.52 -7.86
CA GLU A 125 2.29 -20.70 -9.32
C GLU A 125 0.90 -21.08 -9.84
N ASN A 126 0.16 -21.89 -9.10
CA ASN A 126 -1.15 -22.37 -9.54
C ASN A 126 -2.24 -21.30 -9.42
N SER A 127 -1.98 -20.26 -8.66
CA SER A 127 -2.95 -19.21 -8.34
C SER A 127 -2.70 -17.89 -9.07
N VAL A 128 -1.59 -17.75 -9.80
CA VAL A 128 -1.19 -16.49 -10.43
C VAL A 128 -2.21 -15.99 -11.46
N ALA A 129 -2.81 -16.89 -12.27
CA ALA A 129 -3.78 -16.52 -13.30
C ALA A 129 -5.18 -16.27 -12.76
N SER A 130 -5.62 -16.98 -11.71
CA SER A 130 -7.03 -16.98 -11.24
C SER A 130 -7.22 -16.46 -9.81
N GLY A 131 -6.13 -16.26 -9.08
CA GLY A 131 -6.15 -15.94 -7.66
C GLY A 131 -6.56 -17.14 -6.78
N ASN A 132 -6.61 -16.88 -5.48
CA ASN A 132 -6.99 -17.86 -4.46
C ASN A 132 -7.87 -17.22 -3.37
N ASN A 133 -8.09 -17.91 -2.25
CA ASN A 133 -8.93 -17.38 -1.17
C ASN A 133 -8.31 -16.13 -0.52
N TYR A 134 -6.97 -16.03 -0.42
CA TYR A 134 -6.29 -14.85 0.11
C TYR A 134 -6.55 -13.62 -0.77
N THR A 135 -6.38 -13.77 -2.09
CA THR A 135 -6.61 -12.67 -3.04
C THR A 135 -8.08 -12.26 -3.10
N LYS A 136 -9.02 -13.22 -2.98
CA LYS A 136 -10.47 -12.90 -2.90
C LYS A 136 -10.81 -12.09 -1.66
N ASN A 137 -10.22 -12.40 -0.50
CA ASN A 137 -10.43 -11.64 0.73
C ASN A 137 -9.90 -10.19 0.60
N ILE A 138 -8.72 -10.01 -0.04
CA ILE A 138 -8.20 -8.67 -0.36
C ILE A 138 -9.16 -7.90 -1.25
N VAL A 139 -9.67 -8.53 -2.34
CA VAL A 139 -10.64 -7.91 -3.26
C VAL A 139 -11.91 -7.47 -2.53
N GLN A 140 -12.41 -8.28 -1.60
CA GLN A 140 -13.63 -7.97 -0.85
C GLN A 140 -13.43 -6.81 0.13
N LYS A 141 -12.27 -6.75 0.78
CA LYS A 141 -12.00 -5.76 1.81
C LYS A 141 -11.54 -4.42 1.23
N PHE A 142 -10.68 -4.44 0.22
CA PHE A 142 -10.04 -3.26 -0.38
C PHE A 142 -10.55 -3.05 -1.82
N LYS A 143 -11.85 -2.88 -1.98
CA LYS A 143 -12.53 -2.86 -3.30
C LYS A 143 -12.03 -1.76 -4.24
N ASN A 144 -11.66 -0.61 -3.69
CA ASN A 144 -11.29 0.59 -4.45
C ASN A 144 -9.79 0.75 -4.64
N GLU A 145 -8.97 -0.18 -4.12
CA GLU A 145 -7.53 -0.12 -4.26
C GLU A 145 -7.08 -0.84 -5.53
N GLU A 146 -6.13 -0.26 -6.24
CA GLU A 146 -5.47 -0.91 -7.38
C GLU A 146 -4.65 -2.10 -6.91
N ARG A 147 -4.69 -3.17 -7.69
CA ARG A 147 -4.00 -4.41 -7.33
C ARG A 147 -3.56 -5.20 -8.54
N VAL A 148 -2.49 -5.95 -8.35
CA VAL A 148 -1.95 -6.91 -9.31
C VAL A 148 -1.67 -8.24 -8.61
N LEU A 149 -1.87 -9.33 -9.34
CA LEU A 149 -1.47 -10.67 -8.92
C LEU A 149 -0.14 -11.01 -9.60
N ILE A 150 0.80 -11.49 -8.81
CA ILE A 150 2.06 -12.02 -9.31
C ILE A 150 2.37 -13.37 -8.65
N SER A 151 3.25 -14.13 -9.27
CA SER A 151 4.04 -15.14 -8.58
C SER A 151 5.52 -14.80 -8.75
N ALA A 152 6.19 -14.48 -7.66
CA ALA A 152 7.61 -14.13 -7.70
C ALA A 152 8.47 -15.27 -8.29
N GLU A 153 8.05 -16.51 -8.12
CA GLU A 153 8.70 -17.69 -8.68
C GLU A 153 8.51 -17.75 -10.21
N ILE A 154 7.30 -17.50 -10.71
CA ILE A 154 7.00 -17.41 -12.14
C ILE A 154 7.76 -16.22 -12.77
N GLU A 155 7.75 -15.06 -12.15
CA GLU A 155 8.49 -13.88 -12.65
C GLU A 155 10.00 -14.18 -12.77
N GLN A 156 10.55 -14.88 -11.78
CA GLN A 156 11.96 -15.32 -11.88
C GLN A 156 12.19 -16.26 -13.05
N GLN A 157 11.33 -17.28 -13.24
CA GLN A 157 11.44 -18.23 -14.34
C GLN A 157 11.35 -17.53 -15.71
N ILE A 158 10.39 -16.61 -15.87
CA ILE A 158 10.23 -15.81 -17.09
C ILE A 158 11.51 -15.02 -17.40
N ASN A 159 12.12 -14.40 -16.39
CA ASN A 159 13.34 -13.60 -16.56
C ASN A 159 14.58 -14.43 -16.95
N GLU A 160 14.59 -15.74 -16.70
CA GLU A 160 15.67 -16.65 -17.09
C GLU A 160 15.50 -17.18 -18.54
N LEU A 161 14.33 -17.00 -19.15
CA LEU A 161 14.01 -17.44 -20.50
C LEU A 161 14.34 -16.37 -21.55
N ASN A 162 14.58 -16.81 -22.80
CA ASN A 162 14.57 -15.87 -23.91
C ASN A 162 13.13 -15.44 -24.26
N SER A 163 12.97 -14.39 -25.06
CA SER A 163 11.67 -13.77 -25.34
C SER A 163 10.65 -14.69 -26.03
N VAL A 164 11.08 -15.73 -26.74
CA VAL A 164 10.20 -16.69 -27.42
C VAL A 164 9.68 -17.71 -26.42
N ASP A 165 10.58 -18.32 -25.68
CA ASP A 165 10.26 -19.33 -24.67
C ASP A 165 9.45 -18.72 -23.52
N ALA A 166 9.73 -17.47 -23.13
CA ALA A 166 8.97 -16.74 -22.13
C ALA A 166 7.49 -16.55 -22.53
N LYS A 167 7.22 -16.21 -23.80
CA LYS A 167 5.84 -16.08 -24.32
C LYS A 167 5.11 -17.42 -24.37
N GLU A 168 5.77 -18.47 -24.77
CA GLU A 168 5.21 -19.82 -24.80
C GLU A 168 4.88 -20.29 -23.38
N PHE A 169 5.81 -20.14 -22.44
CA PHE A 169 5.63 -20.46 -21.04
C PHE A 169 4.45 -19.67 -20.41
N MET A 170 4.39 -18.35 -20.60
CA MET A 170 3.26 -17.54 -20.11
C MET A 170 1.92 -18.02 -20.66
N SER A 171 1.86 -18.35 -21.98
CA SER A 171 0.64 -18.87 -22.61
C SER A 171 0.21 -20.21 -22.01
N GLU A 172 1.15 -21.11 -21.70
CA GLU A 172 0.85 -22.40 -21.07
C GLU A 172 0.24 -22.26 -19.67
N ILE A 173 0.69 -21.28 -18.89
CA ILE A 173 0.18 -21.02 -17.54
C ILE A 173 -0.99 -20.02 -17.51
N GLY A 174 -1.47 -19.57 -18.69
CA GLY A 174 -2.63 -18.70 -18.83
C GLY A 174 -2.37 -17.22 -18.53
N LEU A 175 -1.13 -16.75 -18.60
CA LEU A 175 -0.76 -15.35 -18.50
C LEU A 175 -0.63 -14.69 -19.87
N THR A 176 -1.11 -13.47 -19.98
CA THR A 176 -0.98 -12.62 -21.19
C THR A 176 0.16 -11.62 -21.11
N GLU A 177 0.53 -11.25 -19.90
CA GLU A 177 1.57 -10.26 -19.58
C GLU A 177 2.23 -10.63 -18.24
N THR A 178 3.40 -10.09 -17.95
CA THR A 178 4.06 -10.27 -16.66
C THR A 178 3.47 -9.33 -15.61
N GLY A 179 3.69 -9.61 -14.34
CA GLY A 179 3.29 -8.69 -13.26
C GLY A 179 4.14 -7.43 -13.19
N LEU A 180 5.18 -7.32 -14.03
CA LEU A 180 6.11 -6.19 -14.10
C LEU A 180 5.84 -5.28 -15.31
N ASP A 181 5.00 -5.70 -16.26
CA ASP A 181 4.54 -4.90 -17.40
C ASP A 181 3.40 -3.97 -16.99
#